data_92fc0c057a830aa5a8d992c04a3e2500
#
_entry.id   92fc0c057a830aa5a8d992c04a3e2500
#
_cell.length_a   1.000
_cell.length_b   1.000
_cell.length_c   1.000
_cell.angle_alpha   90.00
_cell.angle_beta   90.00
_cell.angle_gamma   90.00
#
_symmetry.space_group_name_H-M   'P 1'
#
loop_
_entity.id
_entity.type
_entity.pdbx_description
1 polymer ?
#
loop_
_entity_poly.entity_id
_entity_poly.type
_entity_poly.pdbx_seq_one_letter_code
_entity_poly.pdbx_strand_id
1 'polypeptide(L)'
;MSTRTKVIAVISLIMGWLILDQVFKILVKTNMSLGESIHVFGNWFILHFVENNGMAFGVSFGGVAGKIALTLFRLVAVSVLSYFIHLMIKRGAPLGFILALGLITAGAAGNIIDSAFYGLIFNESGYANVMVPGSGIAEMFPKEGGYAPFLQGRVVDMLYFPIIKGNWPEWFPFWGGKSFLFFRPVFNLADTAITCGVAWIILFQRKTLKSL
;
A
#
# COMPACT_ATOMS: atom_id res chain seq x y z
N MET A 1 13.07 -20.29 20.70
CA MET A 1 12.22 -20.72 19.57
C MET A 1 13.11 -21.28 18.47
N SER A 2 12.75 -22.41 17.85
CA SER A 2 13.58 -23.04 16.82
C SER A 2 13.64 -22.20 15.53
N THR A 3 14.70 -22.38 14.75
CA THR A 3 14.86 -21.75 13.44
C THR A 3 13.66 -22.08 12.53
N ARG A 4 13.23 -23.34 12.51
CA ARG A 4 12.07 -23.81 11.74
C ARG A 4 10.79 -23.04 12.12
N THR A 5 10.54 -22.83 13.41
CA THR A 5 9.35 -22.10 13.88
C THR A 5 9.41 -20.63 13.46
N LYS A 6 10.58 -19.97 13.51
CA LYS A 6 10.74 -18.58 13.03
C LYS A 6 10.47 -18.47 11.53
N VAL A 7 10.98 -19.42 10.72
CA VAL A 7 10.74 -19.46 9.26
C VAL A 7 9.26 -19.61 8.98
N ILE A 8 8.59 -20.57 9.59
CA ILE A 8 7.14 -20.77 9.40
C ILE A 8 6.37 -19.52 9.78
N ALA A 9 6.67 -18.92 10.95
CA ALA A 9 5.96 -17.74 11.43
C ALA A 9 6.09 -16.54 10.47
N VAL A 10 7.29 -16.24 9.97
CA VAL A 10 7.49 -15.11 9.06
C VAL A 10 6.87 -15.37 7.68
N ILE A 11 6.97 -16.58 7.15
CA ILE A 11 6.34 -16.93 5.86
C ILE A 11 4.82 -16.85 5.98
N SER A 12 4.23 -17.42 7.05
CA SER A 12 2.78 -17.35 7.29
C SER A 12 2.29 -15.91 7.42
N LEU A 13 3.06 -15.04 8.11
CA LEU A 13 2.74 -13.62 8.23
C LEU A 13 2.77 -12.92 6.85
N ILE A 14 3.84 -13.15 6.08
CA ILE A 14 3.98 -12.55 4.74
C ILE A 14 2.83 -12.99 3.83
N MET A 15 2.56 -14.29 3.75
CA MET A 15 1.50 -14.83 2.90
C MET A 15 0.12 -14.36 3.34
N GLY A 16 -0.17 -14.40 4.64
CA GLY A 16 -1.45 -13.94 5.18
C GLY A 16 -1.69 -12.46 4.88
N TRP A 17 -0.66 -11.61 5.07
CA TRP A 17 -0.79 -10.19 4.79
C TRP A 17 -0.94 -9.89 3.29
N LEU A 18 -0.19 -10.59 2.42
CA LEU A 18 -0.32 -10.47 0.97
C LEU A 18 -1.72 -10.86 0.49
N ILE A 19 -2.24 -11.99 0.97
CA ILE A 19 -3.59 -12.42 0.61
C ILE A 19 -4.62 -11.37 1.04
N LEU A 20 -4.51 -10.87 2.27
CA LEU A 20 -5.42 -9.85 2.80
C LEU A 20 -5.36 -8.57 1.96
N ASP A 21 -4.15 -8.05 1.68
CA ASP A 21 -3.96 -6.86 0.86
C ASP A 21 -4.56 -7.02 -0.54
N GLN A 22 -4.26 -8.13 -1.22
CA GLN A 22 -4.73 -8.37 -2.58
C GLN A 22 -6.25 -8.58 -2.63
N VAL A 23 -6.84 -9.29 -1.66
CA VAL A 23 -8.30 -9.45 -1.58
C VAL A 23 -8.98 -8.09 -1.44
N PHE A 24 -8.51 -7.23 -0.52
CA PHE A 24 -9.08 -5.89 -0.36
C PHE A 24 -8.95 -5.03 -1.62
N LYS A 25 -7.78 -5.04 -2.26
CA LYS A 25 -7.52 -4.28 -3.49
C LYS A 25 -8.41 -4.75 -4.65
N ILE A 26 -8.55 -6.07 -4.83
CA ILE A 26 -9.43 -6.64 -5.86
C ILE A 26 -10.88 -6.27 -5.58
N LEU A 27 -11.35 -6.43 -4.33
CA LEU A 27 -12.72 -6.06 -3.95
C LEU A 27 -13.02 -4.59 -4.22
N VAL A 28 -12.12 -3.68 -3.85
CA VAL A 28 -12.29 -2.25 -4.12
C VAL A 28 -12.34 -1.99 -5.61
N LYS A 29 -11.37 -2.48 -6.37
CA LYS A 29 -11.26 -2.23 -7.81
C LYS A 29 -12.44 -2.77 -8.62
N THR A 30 -13.04 -3.91 -8.18
CA THR A 30 -14.15 -4.58 -8.88
C THR A 30 -15.54 -4.21 -8.34
N ASN A 31 -15.64 -3.33 -7.34
CA ASN A 31 -16.93 -2.92 -6.76
C ASN A 31 -17.08 -1.42 -6.58
N MET A 32 -16.01 -0.63 -6.80
CA MET A 32 -16.04 0.81 -6.67
C MET A 32 -15.55 1.47 -7.95
N SER A 33 -16.14 2.62 -8.29
CA SER A 33 -15.67 3.51 -9.35
C SER A 33 -14.52 4.37 -8.84
N LEU A 34 -13.63 4.80 -9.74
CA LEU A 34 -12.50 5.66 -9.37
C LEU A 34 -12.99 6.96 -8.71
N GLY A 35 -12.41 7.31 -7.57
CA GLY A 35 -12.81 8.48 -6.76
C GLY A 35 -14.03 8.27 -5.88
N GLU A 36 -14.69 7.12 -5.93
CA GLU A 36 -15.82 6.80 -5.06
C GLU A 36 -15.40 6.71 -3.59
N SER A 37 -16.35 7.08 -2.71
CA SER A 37 -16.13 7.10 -1.26
C SER A 37 -17.28 6.41 -0.54
N ILE A 38 -16.96 5.44 0.31
CA ILE A 38 -17.89 4.75 1.18
C ILE A 38 -17.52 5.08 2.63
N HIS A 39 -18.43 5.72 3.36
CA HIS A 39 -18.23 6.05 4.78
C HIS A 39 -18.45 4.80 5.64
N VAL A 40 -17.36 4.25 6.20
CA VAL A 40 -17.40 3.04 7.04
C VAL A 40 -17.76 3.40 8.48
N PHE A 41 -17.06 4.38 9.06
CA PHE A 41 -17.34 4.90 10.39
C PHE A 41 -17.39 6.43 10.36
N GLY A 42 -18.61 6.99 10.27
CA GLY A 42 -18.80 8.43 10.22
C GLY A 42 -17.94 9.11 9.17
N ASN A 43 -17.27 10.22 9.55
CA ASN A 43 -16.42 10.97 8.64
C ASN A 43 -14.91 10.76 8.90
N TRP A 44 -14.53 9.82 9.79
CA TRP A 44 -13.14 9.64 10.18
C TRP A 44 -12.51 8.37 9.58
N PHE A 45 -13.29 7.39 9.11
CA PHE A 45 -12.82 6.25 8.34
C PHE A 45 -13.67 6.06 7.08
N ILE A 46 -13.05 6.26 5.95
CA ILE A 46 -13.67 6.24 4.63
C ILE A 46 -12.88 5.28 3.74
N LEU A 47 -13.58 4.42 3.02
CA LEU A 47 -12.99 3.74 1.86
C LEU A 47 -13.10 4.70 0.68
N HIS A 48 -11.97 5.18 0.18
CA HIS A 48 -11.89 6.09 -0.96
C HIS A 48 -10.99 5.49 -2.04
N PHE A 49 -11.59 5.07 -3.15
CA PHE A 49 -10.83 4.39 -4.19
C PHE A 49 -10.00 5.35 -5.03
N VAL A 50 -8.70 5.15 -5.01
CA VAL A 50 -7.72 5.90 -5.81
C VAL A 50 -6.75 4.92 -6.44
N GLU A 51 -6.36 5.19 -7.69
CA GLU A 51 -5.25 4.50 -8.36
C GLU A 51 -4.00 5.37 -8.37
N ASN A 52 -2.90 4.80 -7.92
CA ASN A 52 -1.62 5.47 -7.75
C ASN A 52 -0.56 4.84 -8.66
N ASN A 53 0.20 5.65 -9.35
CA ASN A 53 1.35 5.19 -10.15
C ASN A 53 2.54 4.69 -9.28
N GLY A 54 2.30 4.49 -7.98
CA GLY A 54 3.26 3.95 -7.03
C GLY A 54 4.15 5.00 -6.37
N MET A 55 3.83 6.28 -6.53
CA MET A 55 4.58 7.38 -5.91
C MET A 55 3.84 8.01 -4.74
N ALA A 56 4.57 8.43 -3.72
CA ALA A 56 3.98 9.11 -2.58
C ALA A 56 3.50 10.52 -2.99
N PHE A 57 2.34 10.94 -2.44
CA PHE A 57 1.78 12.29 -2.60
C PHE A 57 1.43 12.73 -4.03
N GLY A 58 1.17 11.78 -4.95
CA GLY A 58 0.74 12.11 -6.31
C GLY A 58 1.82 12.73 -7.22
N VAL A 59 3.08 12.74 -6.79
CA VAL A 59 4.19 13.26 -7.60
C VAL A 59 4.62 12.20 -8.60
N SER A 60 4.35 12.41 -9.90
CA SER A 60 4.81 11.53 -10.98
C SER A 60 6.17 12.02 -11.50
N PHE A 61 7.24 11.34 -11.13
CA PHE A 61 8.57 11.58 -11.72
C PHE A 61 8.78 10.63 -12.91
N GLY A 62 9.08 11.19 -14.08
CA GLY A 62 9.57 10.41 -15.22
C GLY A 62 8.55 9.53 -15.95
N GLY A 63 7.23 9.72 -15.77
CA GLY A 63 6.20 8.97 -16.50
C GLY A 63 6.34 7.45 -16.37
N VAL A 64 6.28 6.72 -17.49
CA VAL A 64 6.40 5.25 -17.54
C VAL A 64 7.77 4.78 -17.05
N ALA A 65 8.85 5.48 -17.43
CA ALA A 65 10.20 5.12 -17.01
C ALA A 65 10.38 5.20 -15.48
N GLY A 66 9.88 6.26 -14.86
CA GLY A 66 9.92 6.43 -13.40
C GLY A 66 9.13 5.33 -12.66
N LYS A 67 7.99 4.93 -13.20
CA LYS A 67 7.17 3.84 -12.67
C LYS A 67 7.90 2.49 -12.72
N ILE A 68 8.50 2.16 -13.86
CA ILE A 68 9.29 0.94 -14.02
C ILE A 68 10.49 0.95 -13.07
N ALA A 69 11.22 2.07 -13.01
CA ALA A 69 12.36 2.23 -12.11
C ALA A 69 11.96 2.02 -10.64
N LEU A 70 10.83 2.57 -10.20
CA LEU A 70 10.31 2.38 -8.85
C LEU A 70 9.95 0.91 -8.57
N THR A 71 9.33 0.24 -9.54
CA THR A 71 8.97 -1.18 -9.40
C THR A 71 10.23 -2.05 -9.31
N LEU A 72 11.24 -1.78 -10.15
CA LEU A 72 12.54 -2.46 -10.08
C LEU A 72 13.25 -2.20 -8.75
N PHE A 73 13.24 -0.96 -8.27
CA PHE A 73 13.78 -0.63 -6.96
C PHE A 73 13.10 -1.42 -5.84
N ARG A 74 11.76 -1.53 -5.86
CA ARG A 74 11.01 -2.34 -4.90
C ARG A 74 11.37 -3.81 -4.98
N LEU A 75 11.55 -4.37 -6.18
CA LEU A 75 11.98 -5.77 -6.38
C LEU A 75 13.35 -6.03 -5.74
N VAL A 76 14.31 -5.12 -5.96
CA VAL A 76 15.62 -5.20 -5.32
C VAL A 76 15.48 -5.11 -3.80
N ALA A 77 14.69 -4.15 -3.30
CA ALA A 77 14.47 -3.97 -1.86
C ALA A 77 13.86 -5.22 -1.21
N VAL A 78 12.84 -5.85 -1.83
CA VAL A 78 12.24 -7.10 -1.33
C VAL A 78 13.25 -8.25 -1.34
N SER A 79 14.08 -8.35 -2.37
CA SER A 79 15.14 -9.38 -2.43
C SER A 79 16.18 -9.20 -1.32
N VAL A 80 16.63 -7.97 -1.10
CA VAL A 80 17.58 -7.63 -0.02
C VAL A 80 16.95 -7.88 1.35
N LEU A 81 15.70 -7.46 1.57
CA LEU A 81 15.00 -7.72 2.83
C LEU A 81 14.81 -9.20 3.09
N SER A 82 14.45 -9.98 2.08
CA SER A 82 14.28 -11.43 2.21
C SER A 82 15.61 -12.12 2.59
N TYR A 83 16.70 -11.71 1.96
CA TYR A 83 18.03 -12.19 2.31
C TYR A 83 18.42 -11.77 3.74
N PHE A 84 18.13 -10.55 4.12
CA PHE A 84 18.40 -10.04 5.47
C PHE A 84 17.58 -10.78 6.52
N ILE A 85 16.30 -11.08 6.28
CA ILE A 85 15.48 -11.94 7.16
C ILE A 85 16.15 -13.29 7.35
N HIS A 86 16.62 -13.92 6.27
CA HIS A 86 17.32 -15.20 6.34
C HIS A 86 18.57 -15.12 7.23
N LEU A 87 19.39 -14.09 7.07
CA LEU A 87 20.57 -13.86 7.92
C LEU A 87 20.18 -13.66 9.39
N MET A 88 19.14 -12.86 9.66
CA MET A 88 18.69 -12.59 11.03
C MET A 88 18.15 -13.84 11.71
N ILE A 89 17.45 -14.70 10.99
CA ILE A 89 17.02 -16.01 11.50
C ILE A 89 18.22 -16.86 11.88
N LYS A 90 19.25 -16.94 11.02
CA LYS A 90 20.50 -17.69 11.29
C LYS A 90 21.27 -17.14 12.49
N ARG A 91 21.29 -15.83 12.67
CA ARG A 91 21.93 -15.14 13.81
C ARG A 91 21.12 -15.23 15.10
N GLY A 92 19.95 -15.88 15.08
CA GLY A 92 19.14 -16.05 16.27
C GLY A 92 18.34 -14.81 16.70
N ALA A 93 18.20 -13.80 15.85
CA ALA A 93 17.50 -12.55 16.16
C ALA A 93 16.12 -12.78 16.81
N PRO A 94 15.62 -11.82 17.62
CA PRO A 94 14.30 -11.91 18.24
C PRO A 94 13.18 -12.08 17.21
N LEU A 95 12.15 -12.87 17.54
CA LEU A 95 11.01 -13.10 16.64
C LEU A 95 10.34 -11.80 16.24
N GLY A 96 10.10 -10.87 17.16
CA GLY A 96 9.48 -9.58 16.88
C GLY A 96 10.23 -8.74 15.84
N PHE A 97 11.56 -8.84 15.80
CA PHE A 97 12.37 -8.18 14.76
C PHE A 97 12.18 -8.85 13.41
N ILE A 98 12.19 -10.19 13.35
CA ILE A 98 11.99 -10.97 12.13
C ILE A 98 10.59 -10.73 11.56
N LEU A 99 9.55 -10.70 12.41
CA LEU A 99 8.17 -10.45 11.98
C LEU A 99 7.98 -9.02 11.47
N ALA A 100 8.63 -8.03 12.09
CA ALA A 100 8.59 -6.65 11.61
C ALA A 100 9.22 -6.49 10.21
N LEU A 101 10.36 -7.14 9.98
CA LEU A 101 10.95 -7.22 8.63
C LEU A 101 10.03 -7.95 7.65
N GLY A 102 9.34 -9.01 8.10
CA GLY A 102 8.33 -9.73 7.33
C GLY A 102 7.17 -8.84 6.90
N LEU A 103 6.64 -7.97 7.80
CA LEU A 103 5.61 -6.99 7.45
C LEU A 103 6.07 -6.01 6.38
N ILE A 104 7.28 -5.45 6.51
CA ILE A 104 7.85 -4.54 5.52
C ILE A 104 7.97 -5.26 4.16
N THR A 105 8.45 -6.50 4.18
CA THR A 105 8.59 -7.31 2.96
C THR A 105 7.23 -7.59 2.32
N ALA A 106 6.23 -7.98 3.12
CA ALA A 106 4.87 -8.23 2.64
C ALA A 106 4.24 -7.00 1.99
N GLY A 107 4.34 -5.84 2.64
CA GLY A 107 3.81 -4.60 2.09
C GLY A 107 4.51 -4.18 0.78
N ALA A 108 5.84 -4.23 0.75
CA ALA A 108 6.57 -3.92 -0.48
C ALA A 108 6.19 -4.90 -1.62
N ALA A 109 6.06 -6.21 -1.33
CA ALA A 109 5.66 -7.22 -2.29
C ALA A 109 4.20 -7.02 -2.78
N GLY A 110 3.26 -6.63 -1.90
CA GLY A 110 1.88 -6.32 -2.27
C GLY A 110 1.80 -5.24 -3.35
N ASN A 111 2.48 -4.12 -3.14
CA ASN A 111 2.52 -3.03 -4.12
C ASN A 111 3.29 -3.39 -5.40
N ILE A 112 4.23 -4.35 -5.35
CA ILE A 112 4.87 -4.90 -6.56
C ILE A 112 3.86 -5.72 -7.38
N ILE A 113 3.02 -6.53 -6.73
CA ILE A 113 1.99 -7.34 -7.41
C ILE A 113 1.07 -6.43 -8.23
N ASP A 114 0.56 -5.35 -7.65
CA ASP A 114 -0.27 -4.38 -8.35
C ASP A 114 0.47 -3.80 -9.57
N SER A 115 1.67 -3.28 -9.34
CA SER A 115 2.48 -2.65 -10.40
C SER A 115 2.83 -3.62 -11.53
N ALA A 116 3.07 -4.90 -11.21
CA ALA A 116 3.45 -5.91 -12.18
C ALA A 116 2.25 -6.43 -12.99
N PHE A 117 1.13 -6.69 -12.33
CA PHE A 117 0.09 -7.52 -12.90
C PHE A 117 -1.25 -6.82 -13.11
N TYR A 118 -1.61 -5.77 -12.37
CA TYR A 118 -2.95 -5.16 -12.46
C TYR A 118 -3.22 -4.55 -13.82
N GLY A 119 -2.18 -4.04 -14.51
CA GLY A 119 -2.32 -3.59 -15.90
C GLY A 119 -2.75 -4.68 -16.86
N LEU A 120 -2.33 -5.94 -16.63
CA LEU A 120 -2.68 -7.10 -17.45
C LEU A 120 -4.02 -7.73 -17.08
N ILE A 121 -4.36 -7.68 -15.77
CA ILE A 121 -5.50 -8.43 -15.21
C ILE A 121 -6.81 -7.65 -15.32
N PHE A 122 -6.78 -6.32 -15.26
CA PHE A 122 -7.97 -5.48 -15.24
C PHE A 122 -8.05 -4.56 -16.45
N ASN A 123 -9.28 -4.20 -16.84
CA ASN A 123 -9.50 -3.02 -17.68
C ASN A 123 -9.35 -1.72 -16.87
N GLU A 124 -9.46 -0.58 -17.51
CA GLU A 124 -9.29 0.73 -16.87
C GLU A 124 -10.45 1.04 -15.94
N SER A 125 -10.11 1.44 -14.69
CA SER A 125 -11.08 2.01 -13.77
C SER A 125 -11.43 3.43 -14.21
N GLY A 126 -12.72 3.74 -14.25
CA GLY A 126 -13.22 5.07 -14.60
C GLY A 126 -13.96 5.73 -13.46
N TYR A 127 -14.29 7.00 -13.63
CA TYR A 127 -15.19 7.70 -12.71
C TYR A 127 -16.64 7.27 -12.96
N ALA A 128 -17.43 7.22 -11.88
CA ALA A 128 -18.85 6.92 -11.99
C ALA A 128 -19.56 7.94 -12.90
N ASN A 129 -20.36 7.42 -13.85
CA ASN A 129 -21.30 8.24 -14.59
C ASN A 129 -22.67 8.09 -13.96
N VAL A 130 -23.25 9.19 -13.48
CA VAL A 130 -24.57 9.20 -12.82
C VAL A 130 -25.68 8.62 -13.71
N MET A 131 -25.52 8.71 -15.02
CA MET A 131 -26.50 8.20 -16.00
C MET A 131 -26.35 6.70 -16.30
N VAL A 132 -25.23 6.07 -15.90
CA VAL A 132 -24.95 4.66 -16.20
C VAL A 132 -24.53 3.96 -14.92
N PRO A 133 -25.44 3.26 -14.22
CA PRO A 133 -25.12 2.49 -13.03
C PRO A 133 -23.99 1.50 -13.27
N GLY A 134 -23.03 1.43 -12.35
CA GLY A 134 -21.86 0.55 -12.46
C GLY A 134 -20.78 1.02 -13.45
N SER A 135 -20.95 2.17 -14.07
CA SER A 135 -19.90 2.77 -14.93
C SER A 135 -18.64 3.04 -14.12
N GLY A 136 -17.48 2.82 -14.72
CA GLY A 136 -16.19 3.07 -14.09
C GLY A 136 -15.67 1.94 -13.18
N ILE A 137 -16.47 0.91 -12.93
CA ILE A 137 -16.02 -0.28 -12.20
C ILE A 137 -15.16 -1.14 -13.13
N ALA A 138 -13.99 -1.56 -12.65
CA ALA A 138 -13.09 -2.39 -13.44
C ALA A 138 -13.54 -3.86 -13.46
N GLU A 139 -13.37 -4.47 -14.63
CA GLU A 139 -13.60 -5.90 -14.86
C GLU A 139 -12.28 -6.66 -14.76
N MET A 140 -12.30 -7.82 -14.11
CA MET A 140 -11.17 -8.73 -14.03
C MET A 140 -11.15 -9.67 -15.24
N PHE A 141 -10.00 -9.82 -15.89
CA PHE A 141 -9.80 -10.61 -17.10
C PHE A 141 -10.73 -10.19 -18.25
N PRO A 142 -10.75 -8.92 -18.64
CA PRO A 142 -11.60 -8.42 -19.70
C PRO A 142 -11.22 -9.04 -21.05
N LYS A 143 -12.22 -9.29 -21.91
CA LYS A 143 -12.02 -9.90 -23.24
C LYS A 143 -11.11 -9.09 -24.16
N GLU A 144 -11.10 -7.78 -24.00
CA GLU A 144 -10.32 -6.83 -24.79
C GLU A 144 -8.87 -6.66 -24.31
N GLY A 145 -8.51 -7.36 -23.21
CA GLY A 145 -7.20 -7.27 -22.58
C GLY A 145 -7.11 -6.20 -21.49
N GLY A 146 -6.00 -6.19 -20.77
CA GLY A 146 -5.77 -5.27 -19.67
C GLY A 146 -5.43 -3.85 -20.11
N TYR A 147 -5.48 -2.89 -19.15
CA TYR A 147 -5.27 -1.47 -19.43
C TYR A 147 -3.81 -1.08 -19.63
N ALA A 148 -2.85 -1.89 -19.25
CA ALA A 148 -1.42 -1.59 -19.36
C ALA A 148 -0.55 -2.85 -19.43
N PRO A 149 0.66 -2.76 -20.03
CA PRO A 149 1.59 -3.88 -20.07
C PRO A 149 2.20 -4.20 -18.71
N PHE A 150 2.95 -5.32 -18.64
CA PHE A 150 3.67 -5.77 -17.46
C PHE A 150 4.52 -4.65 -16.83
N LEU A 151 4.56 -4.56 -15.50
CA LEU A 151 5.21 -3.52 -14.68
C LEU A 151 4.58 -2.11 -14.79
N GLN A 152 3.48 -1.96 -15.46
CA GLN A 152 2.80 -0.66 -15.63
C GLN A 152 1.41 -0.62 -14.97
N GLY A 153 1.08 -1.61 -14.13
CA GLY A 153 -0.13 -1.61 -13.30
C GLY A 153 -0.12 -0.45 -12.30
N ARG A 154 -1.30 0.06 -11.92
CA ARG A 154 -1.46 1.09 -10.88
C ARG A 154 -1.70 0.41 -9.54
N VAL A 155 -1.12 0.98 -8.47
CA VAL A 155 -1.37 0.53 -7.09
C VAL A 155 -2.76 1.01 -6.69
N VAL A 156 -3.52 0.12 -6.05
CA VAL A 156 -4.87 0.43 -5.54
C VAL A 156 -4.75 0.91 -4.10
N ASP A 157 -5.19 2.14 -3.86
CA ASP A 157 -5.28 2.76 -2.53
C ASP A 157 -6.74 2.97 -2.16
N MET A 158 -7.10 2.77 -0.85
CA MET A 158 -8.48 2.85 -0.43
C MET A 158 -8.70 3.34 1.00
N LEU A 159 -7.71 3.24 1.89
CA LEU A 159 -7.86 3.61 3.29
C LEU A 159 -7.64 5.11 3.45
N TYR A 160 -8.68 5.81 3.89
CA TYR A 160 -8.67 7.25 4.07
C TYR A 160 -9.15 7.61 5.48
N PHE A 161 -8.30 8.32 6.22
CA PHE A 161 -8.57 8.77 7.58
C PHE A 161 -8.43 10.29 7.70
N PRO A 162 -9.43 11.07 7.35
CA PRO A 162 -9.42 12.53 7.55
C PRO A 162 -9.60 12.87 9.04
N ILE A 163 -8.50 12.78 9.82
CA ILE A 163 -8.55 12.78 11.29
C ILE A 163 -9.03 14.13 11.83
N ILE A 164 -8.49 15.23 11.32
CA ILE A 164 -8.86 16.59 11.77
C ILE A 164 -9.12 17.47 10.56
N LYS A 165 -10.33 18.01 10.50
CA LYS A 165 -10.72 19.03 9.53
C LYS A 165 -11.09 20.31 10.28
N GLY A 166 -10.55 21.44 9.85
CA GLY A 166 -10.83 22.71 10.48
C GLY A 166 -10.43 23.89 9.59
N ASN A 167 -10.60 25.08 10.14
CA ASN A 167 -10.10 26.32 9.52
C ASN A 167 -9.04 26.91 10.44
N TRP A 168 -7.98 27.45 9.85
CA TRP A 168 -7.01 28.22 10.59
C TRP A 168 -7.69 29.46 11.17
N PRO A 169 -7.42 29.85 12.44
CA PRO A 169 -7.91 31.10 12.98
C PRO A 169 -7.52 32.29 12.10
N GLU A 170 -8.37 33.28 11.97
CA GLU A 170 -8.13 34.44 11.10
C GLU A 170 -6.82 35.18 11.40
N TRP A 171 -6.41 35.15 12.68
CA TRP A 171 -5.16 35.79 13.15
C TRP A 171 -3.89 35.03 12.76
N PHE A 172 -4.01 33.80 12.22
CA PHE A 172 -2.82 32.98 11.90
C PHE A 172 -2.11 33.50 10.64
N PRO A 173 -0.78 33.77 10.69
CA PRO A 173 -0.05 34.34 9.57
C PRO A 173 -0.13 33.44 8.34
N PHE A 174 -0.35 34.00 7.14
CA PHE A 174 -0.37 33.35 5.82
C PHE A 174 -1.50 32.35 5.55
N TRP A 175 -2.15 31.77 6.58
CA TRP A 175 -3.20 30.75 6.43
C TRP A 175 -4.52 31.09 7.14
N GLY A 176 -4.62 32.28 7.73
CA GLY A 176 -5.86 32.72 8.40
C GLY A 176 -7.11 32.51 7.55
N GLY A 177 -8.16 31.94 8.13
CA GLY A 177 -9.41 31.60 7.46
C GLY A 177 -9.38 30.44 6.47
N LYS A 178 -8.18 29.93 6.06
CA LYS A 178 -8.08 28.81 5.13
C LYS A 178 -8.43 27.49 5.81
N SER A 179 -9.12 26.61 5.09
CA SER A 179 -9.40 25.26 5.56
C SER A 179 -8.13 24.41 5.58
N PHE A 180 -7.98 23.61 6.62
CA PHE A 180 -6.95 22.58 6.68
C PHE A 180 -7.56 21.19 6.91
N LEU A 181 -6.88 20.18 6.38
CA LEU A 181 -7.20 18.80 6.62
C LEU A 181 -5.91 18.08 7.03
N PHE A 182 -5.88 17.60 8.27
CA PHE A 182 -4.78 16.81 8.77
C PHE A 182 -4.97 15.36 8.35
N PHE A 183 -3.90 14.76 7.81
CA PHE A 183 -3.83 13.42 7.25
C PHE A 183 -4.69 13.25 5.98
N ARG A 184 -4.19 13.79 4.88
CA ARG A 184 -4.81 13.68 3.55
C ARG A 184 -4.52 12.38 2.78
N PRO A 185 -3.38 11.65 3.02
CA PRO A 185 -3.05 10.52 2.19
C PRO A 185 -4.11 9.42 2.23
N VAL A 186 -4.43 8.90 1.07
CA VAL A 186 -5.11 7.62 0.90
C VAL A 186 -4.01 6.57 0.74
N PHE A 187 -4.15 5.43 1.40
CA PHE A 187 -3.15 4.37 1.42
C PHE A 187 -3.83 2.99 1.44
N ASN A 188 -3.06 1.92 1.42
CA ASN A 188 -3.55 0.55 1.39
C ASN A 188 -3.00 -0.31 2.54
N LEU A 189 -3.37 -1.59 2.58
CA LEU A 189 -2.91 -2.51 3.61
C LEU A 189 -1.41 -2.81 3.48
N ALA A 190 -0.85 -2.78 2.27
CA ALA A 190 0.59 -2.94 2.05
C ALA A 190 1.38 -1.78 2.69
N ASP A 191 0.92 -0.54 2.53
CA ASP A 191 1.54 0.64 3.17
C ASP A 191 1.39 0.60 4.69
N THR A 192 0.25 0.10 5.17
CA THR A 192 0.03 -0.15 6.61
C THR A 192 1.05 -1.15 7.15
N ALA A 193 1.30 -2.26 6.45
CA ALA A 193 2.29 -3.25 6.85
C ALA A 193 3.70 -2.66 6.92
N ILE A 194 4.11 -1.89 5.91
CA ILE A 194 5.41 -1.21 5.91
C ILE A 194 5.52 -0.27 7.10
N THR A 195 4.54 0.60 7.29
CA THR A 195 4.53 1.59 8.39
C THR A 195 4.56 0.93 9.76
N CYS A 196 3.71 -0.09 9.98
CA CYS A 196 3.69 -0.84 11.23
C CYS A 196 5.00 -1.60 11.48
N GLY A 197 5.57 -2.22 10.45
CA GLY A 197 6.84 -2.92 10.55
C GLY A 197 8.00 -1.98 10.92
N VAL A 198 8.09 -0.83 10.26
CA VAL A 198 9.10 0.20 10.57
C VAL A 198 8.89 0.76 11.97
N ALA A 199 7.66 1.13 12.32
CA ALA A 199 7.33 1.65 13.65
C ALA A 199 7.68 0.63 14.74
N TRP A 200 7.35 -0.64 14.54
CA TRP A 200 7.71 -1.71 15.48
C TRP A 200 9.22 -1.83 15.69
N ILE A 201 10.00 -1.79 14.62
CA ILE A 201 11.46 -1.82 14.72
C ILE A 201 11.99 -0.63 15.53
N ILE A 202 11.53 0.57 15.20
CA ILE A 202 11.99 1.80 15.85
C ILE A 202 11.58 1.85 17.33
N LEU A 203 10.39 1.44 17.67
CA LEU A 203 9.87 1.55 19.04
C LEU A 203 10.37 0.40 19.95
N PHE A 204 10.37 -0.82 19.44
CA PHE A 204 10.55 -2.02 20.28
C PHE A 204 11.82 -2.81 20.00
N GLN A 205 12.52 -2.57 18.87
CA GLN A 205 13.68 -3.37 18.47
C GLN A 205 15.00 -2.57 18.42
N ARG A 206 15.06 -1.42 19.09
CA ARG A 206 16.24 -0.54 19.10
C ARG A 206 17.50 -1.24 19.60
N LYS A 207 17.38 -2.16 20.59
CA LYS A 207 18.53 -2.92 21.11
C LYS A 207 19.08 -3.87 20.05
N THR A 208 18.19 -4.56 19.32
CA THR A 208 18.57 -5.45 18.22
C THR A 208 19.25 -4.68 17.09
N LEU A 209 18.73 -3.49 16.74
CA LEU A 209 19.36 -2.61 15.73
C LEU A 209 20.78 -2.17 16.10
N LYS A 210 21.04 -1.89 17.39
CA LYS A 210 22.36 -1.46 17.86
C LYS A 210 23.37 -2.62 17.96
N SER A 211 22.90 -3.86 17.93
CA SER A 211 23.74 -5.07 18.01
C SER A 211 24.06 -5.70 16.64
N LEU A 212 23.57 -5.11 15.53
CA LEU A 212 23.87 -5.52 14.16
C LEU A 212 25.19 -4.99 13.68
#